data_52595b826acf9ae21156c631a6910883
#
_entry.id   52595b826acf9ae21156c631a6910883
#
_cell.length_a   1.000
_cell.length_b   1.000
_cell.length_c   1.000
_cell.angle_alpha   90.00
_cell.angle_beta   90.00
_cell.angle_gamma   90.00
#
_symmetry.space_group_name_H-M   'P 1'
#
loop_
_entity.id
_entity.type
_entity.pdbx_description
1 polymer ?
#
loop_
_entity_poly.entity_id
_entity_poly.type
_entity_poly.pdbx_seq_one_letter_code
_entity_poly.pdbx_strand_id
1 'polypeptide(L)'
;GFLTRQEAEALQREIQEKLTKVKDGDERVFDAVFRREEIYEGPYVENAPDIVLGYRPGFRVSWESAVGFVDDRLLSDNTRRWSGDHSFTAAKVPGIFFSDRKVGVTDPGLIDIAPTLLSLFGVPKPSFLEGRDLEVKG
;
A
#
# COMPACT_ATOMS: atom_id res chain seq x y z
N GLY A 1 -16.42 -20.57 -4.58
CA GLY A 1 -15.90 -20.43 -3.21
C GLY A 1 -16.75 -21.24 -2.24
N PHE A 2 -16.20 -21.59 -1.10
CA PHE A 2 -16.90 -22.35 -0.06
C PHE A 2 -17.68 -21.44 0.91
N LEU A 3 -17.44 -20.12 0.83
CA LEU A 3 -18.06 -19.11 1.70
C LEU A 3 -19.06 -18.28 0.92
N THR A 4 -20.16 -17.93 1.56
CA THR A 4 -21.01 -16.84 1.09
C THR A 4 -20.30 -15.51 1.26
N ARG A 5 -20.77 -14.46 0.57
CA ARG A 5 -20.22 -13.10 0.72
C ARG A 5 -20.23 -12.62 2.17
N GLN A 6 -21.32 -12.89 2.87
CA GLN A 6 -21.50 -12.47 4.27
C GLN A 6 -20.52 -13.18 5.22
N GLU A 7 -20.29 -14.48 5.00
CA GLU A 7 -19.28 -15.25 5.75
C GLU A 7 -17.86 -14.78 5.44
N ALA A 8 -17.55 -14.48 4.19
CA ALA A 8 -16.25 -13.94 3.79
C ALA A 8 -15.96 -12.58 4.46
N GLU A 9 -16.93 -11.66 4.44
CA GLU A 9 -16.81 -10.36 5.10
C GLU A 9 -16.63 -10.49 6.63
N ALA A 10 -17.34 -11.44 7.26
CA ALA A 10 -17.18 -11.70 8.69
C ALA A 10 -15.78 -12.23 9.01
N LEU A 11 -15.29 -13.17 8.20
CA LEU A 11 -13.94 -13.73 8.33
C LEU A 11 -12.85 -12.68 8.12
N GLN A 12 -13.00 -11.80 7.13
CA GLN A 12 -12.06 -10.70 6.89
C GLN A 12 -11.95 -9.77 8.10
N ARG A 13 -13.08 -9.41 8.73
CA ARG A 13 -13.08 -8.58 9.95
C ARG A 13 -12.39 -9.29 11.11
N GLU A 14 -12.66 -10.58 11.29
CA GLU A 14 -12.01 -11.38 12.33
C GLU A 14 -10.49 -11.45 12.14
N ILE A 15 -10.04 -11.69 10.89
CA ILE A 15 -8.61 -11.72 10.55
C ILE A 15 -7.98 -10.35 10.78
N GLN A 16 -8.61 -9.27 10.31
CA GLN A 16 -8.14 -7.89 10.51
C GLN A 16 -7.95 -7.58 12.00
N GLU A 17 -8.94 -7.93 12.84
CA GLU A 17 -8.87 -7.71 14.28
C GLU A 17 -7.74 -8.50 14.94
N LYS A 18 -7.56 -9.76 14.56
CA LYS A 18 -6.49 -10.61 15.10
C LYS A 18 -5.12 -10.10 14.69
N LEU A 19 -4.92 -9.78 13.40
CA LEU A 19 -3.64 -9.29 12.90
C LEU A 19 -3.24 -7.94 13.50
N THR A 20 -4.18 -7.05 13.73
CA THR A 20 -3.91 -5.75 14.39
C THR A 20 -3.35 -5.92 15.80
N LYS A 21 -3.60 -7.05 16.46
CA LYS A 21 -3.12 -7.36 17.81
C LYS A 21 -1.79 -8.10 17.85
N VAL A 22 -1.25 -8.52 16.70
CA VAL A 22 0.01 -9.27 16.64
C VAL A 22 1.16 -8.39 17.11
N LYS A 23 1.96 -8.94 18.02
CA LYS A 23 3.12 -8.27 18.61
C LYS A 23 4.33 -9.21 18.62
N ASP A 24 5.50 -8.58 18.63
CA ASP A 24 6.78 -9.17 19.01
C ASP A 24 7.26 -8.47 20.28
N GLY A 25 7.19 -9.16 21.43
CA GLY A 25 7.32 -8.51 22.72
C GLY A 25 6.26 -7.42 22.91
N ASP A 26 6.71 -6.18 23.11
CA ASP A 26 5.82 -5.01 23.27
C ASP A 26 5.51 -4.30 21.94
N GLU A 27 6.24 -4.60 20.87
CA GLU A 27 6.08 -3.95 19.58
C GLU A 27 4.97 -4.59 18.72
N ARG A 28 4.15 -3.76 18.08
CA ARG A 28 3.21 -4.25 17.06
C ARG A 28 3.97 -4.59 15.78
N VAL A 29 3.55 -5.66 15.12
CA VAL A 29 4.12 -6.08 13.82
C VAL A 29 3.56 -5.24 12.69
N PHE A 30 2.29 -4.84 12.77
CA PHE A 30 1.62 -4.06 11.74
C PHE A 30 1.30 -2.64 12.22
N ASP A 31 1.57 -1.64 11.38
CA ASP A 31 1.08 -0.27 11.55
C ASP A 31 -0.40 -0.19 11.16
N ALA A 32 -0.78 -0.94 10.12
CA ALA A 32 -2.14 -0.98 9.62
C ALA A 32 -2.48 -2.35 9.02
N VAL A 33 -3.73 -2.73 9.11
CA VAL A 33 -4.31 -3.91 8.45
C VAL A 33 -5.61 -3.44 7.81
N PHE A 34 -5.69 -3.46 6.50
CA PHE A 34 -6.83 -2.97 5.75
C PHE A 34 -7.57 -4.10 5.05
N ARG A 35 -8.88 -4.04 5.01
CA ARG A 35 -9.66 -4.74 4.01
C ARG A 35 -9.65 -3.94 2.72
N ARG A 36 -9.79 -4.60 1.58
CA ARG A 36 -9.71 -3.95 0.27
C ARG A 36 -10.70 -2.78 0.12
N GLU A 37 -11.90 -2.90 0.66
CA GLU A 37 -12.94 -1.86 0.57
C GLU A 37 -12.62 -0.60 1.38
N GLU A 38 -11.61 -0.65 2.24
CA GLU A 38 -11.17 0.49 3.06
C GLU A 38 -10.13 1.36 2.35
N ILE A 39 -9.47 0.82 1.30
CA ILE A 39 -8.35 1.50 0.65
C ILE A 39 -8.42 1.53 -0.88
N TYR A 40 -9.30 0.76 -1.49
CA TYR A 40 -9.50 0.74 -2.94
C TYR A 40 -10.91 1.14 -3.30
N GLU A 41 -11.04 1.90 -4.38
CA GLU A 41 -12.30 2.34 -4.97
C GLU A 41 -12.33 2.02 -6.47
N GLY A 42 -13.54 2.07 -7.06
CA GLY A 42 -13.73 1.89 -8.49
C GLY A 42 -14.11 0.47 -8.92
N PRO A 43 -14.23 0.24 -10.24
CA PRO A 43 -14.81 -0.99 -10.79
C PRO A 43 -13.95 -2.25 -10.62
N TYR A 44 -12.70 -2.11 -10.22
CA TYR A 44 -11.73 -3.22 -10.11
C TYR A 44 -11.43 -3.63 -8.66
N VAL A 45 -12.15 -3.11 -7.69
CA VAL A 45 -11.96 -3.43 -6.26
C VAL A 45 -12.02 -4.94 -6.00
N GLU A 46 -12.90 -5.65 -6.69
CA GLU A 46 -13.05 -7.11 -6.56
C GLU A 46 -11.78 -7.90 -6.98
N ASN A 47 -10.88 -7.28 -7.72
CA ASN A 47 -9.60 -7.87 -8.13
C ASN A 47 -8.47 -7.60 -7.13
N ALA A 48 -8.70 -6.75 -6.13
CA ALA A 48 -7.73 -6.45 -5.10
C ALA A 48 -7.63 -7.59 -4.06
N PRO A 49 -6.48 -7.72 -3.37
CA PRO A 49 -6.36 -8.64 -2.25
C PRO A 49 -7.41 -8.35 -1.16
N ASP A 50 -7.96 -9.38 -0.55
CA ASP A 50 -8.97 -9.23 0.51
C ASP A 50 -8.46 -8.41 1.72
N ILE A 51 -7.17 -8.59 2.06
CA ILE A 51 -6.51 -7.92 3.18
C ILE A 51 -5.14 -7.41 2.74
N VAL A 52 -4.84 -6.18 3.07
CA VAL A 52 -3.55 -5.53 2.81
C VAL A 52 -2.87 -5.20 4.13
N LEU A 53 -1.61 -5.64 4.26
CA LEU A 53 -0.82 -5.51 5.48
C LEU A 53 0.22 -4.40 5.32
N GLY A 54 0.17 -3.41 6.20
CA GLY A 54 1.21 -2.39 6.35
C GLY A 54 2.14 -2.78 7.49
N TYR A 55 3.32 -3.30 7.17
CA TYR A 55 4.32 -3.67 8.17
C TYR A 55 4.95 -2.43 8.81
N ARG A 56 5.27 -2.54 10.08
CA ARG A 56 6.13 -1.57 10.77
C ARG A 56 7.58 -1.72 10.32
N PRO A 57 8.39 -0.63 10.41
CA PRO A 57 9.83 -0.75 10.24
C PRO A 57 10.41 -1.83 11.14
N GLY A 58 11.27 -2.68 10.59
CA GLY A 58 11.84 -3.84 11.27
C GLY A 58 11.12 -5.16 11.02
N PHE A 59 9.90 -5.13 10.50
CA PHE A 59 9.14 -6.33 10.16
C PHE A 59 8.94 -6.46 8.64
N ARG A 60 8.84 -7.69 8.18
CA ARG A 60 8.58 -8.00 6.78
C ARG A 60 7.93 -9.37 6.61
N VAL A 61 7.38 -9.64 5.42
CA VAL A 61 6.92 -10.98 5.06
C VAL A 61 8.09 -11.94 4.90
N SER A 62 7.92 -13.20 5.28
CA SER A 62 8.92 -14.25 5.02
C SER A 62 9.08 -14.50 3.52
N TRP A 63 10.32 -14.73 3.08
CA TRP A 63 10.61 -15.16 1.71
C TRP A 63 9.95 -16.50 1.34
N GLU A 64 9.82 -17.37 2.31
CA GLU A 64 9.22 -18.69 2.13
C GLU A 64 7.71 -18.61 1.84
N SER A 65 7.04 -17.54 2.27
CA SER A 65 5.61 -17.31 1.98
C SER A 65 5.33 -17.21 0.48
N ALA A 66 6.27 -16.68 -0.31
CA ALA A 66 6.13 -16.55 -1.76
C ALA A 66 6.03 -17.90 -2.48
N VAL A 67 6.56 -18.98 -1.89
CA VAL A 67 6.49 -20.35 -2.42
C VAL A 67 5.45 -21.20 -1.69
N GLY A 68 4.59 -20.58 -0.88
CA GLY A 68 3.49 -21.25 -0.17
C GLY A 68 3.91 -22.00 1.08
N PHE A 69 5.14 -21.80 1.57
CA PHE A 69 5.55 -22.40 2.84
C PHE A 69 4.95 -21.65 4.02
N VAL A 70 4.43 -22.40 4.98
CA VAL A 70 3.92 -21.90 6.25
C VAL A 70 4.77 -22.49 7.38
N ASP A 71 5.48 -21.61 8.11
CA ASP A 71 6.25 -22.00 9.29
C ASP A 71 5.28 -22.20 10.48
N ASP A 72 5.61 -23.10 11.40
CA ASP A 72 4.90 -23.27 12.67
C ASP A 72 5.07 -22.04 13.58
N ARG A 73 6.12 -21.24 13.37
CA ARG A 73 6.36 -20.00 14.07
C ARG A 73 5.76 -18.82 13.32
N LEU A 74 4.99 -18.01 14.04
CA LEU A 74 4.40 -16.79 13.50
C LEU A 74 5.46 -15.73 13.13
N LEU A 75 6.50 -15.63 13.97
CA LEU A 75 7.60 -14.67 13.80
C LEU A 75 8.95 -15.41 13.92
N SER A 76 9.90 -14.95 13.15
CA SER A 76 11.28 -15.46 13.19
C SER A 76 12.26 -14.33 12.83
N ASP A 77 13.47 -14.37 13.39
CA ASP A 77 14.52 -13.42 13.06
C ASP A 77 14.99 -13.59 11.61
N ASN A 78 15.09 -12.49 10.88
CA ASN A 78 15.70 -12.49 9.57
C ASN A 78 17.23 -12.38 9.70
N THR A 79 17.91 -13.53 9.62
CA THR A 79 19.37 -13.60 9.67
C THR A 79 20.02 -13.47 8.30
N ARG A 80 19.25 -13.27 7.22
CA ARG A 80 19.76 -13.14 5.86
C ARG A 80 20.39 -11.77 5.64
N ARG A 81 21.42 -11.71 4.79
CA ARG A 81 22.14 -10.49 4.45
C ARG A 81 21.25 -9.40 3.82
N TRP A 82 20.28 -9.80 3.02
CA TRP A 82 19.31 -8.91 2.39
C TRP A 82 18.05 -8.84 3.24
N SER A 83 17.85 -7.70 3.90
CA SER A 83 16.75 -7.51 4.85
C SER A 83 15.72 -6.48 4.39
N GLY A 84 16.00 -5.71 3.34
CA GLY A 84 15.08 -4.72 2.80
C GLY A 84 13.80 -5.36 2.21
N ASP A 85 12.70 -4.62 2.27
CA ASP A 85 11.43 -4.96 1.65
C ASP A 85 10.76 -3.69 1.12
N HIS A 86 9.76 -3.86 0.26
CA HIS A 86 8.93 -2.78 -0.28
C HIS A 86 7.48 -2.82 0.24
N SER A 87 7.15 -3.77 1.12
CA SER A 87 5.81 -3.97 1.67
C SER A 87 5.59 -3.17 2.96
N PHE A 88 5.71 -1.84 2.87
CA PHE A 88 5.50 -0.94 4.00
C PHE A 88 4.18 -0.19 3.91
N THR A 89 3.72 0.36 5.05
CA THR A 89 2.68 1.37 5.05
C THR A 89 3.16 2.60 4.27
N ALA A 90 2.42 3.03 3.25
CA ALA A 90 2.80 4.12 2.36
C ALA A 90 3.20 5.41 3.12
N ALA A 91 2.52 5.71 4.23
CA ALA A 91 2.84 6.87 5.08
C ALA A 91 4.23 6.83 5.72
N LYS A 92 4.90 5.65 5.77
CA LYS A 92 6.24 5.49 6.35
C LYS A 92 7.36 5.60 5.31
N VAL A 93 7.01 5.57 4.03
CA VAL A 93 7.95 5.64 2.92
C VAL A 93 7.47 6.72 1.94
N PRO A 94 7.59 8.01 2.33
CA PRO A 94 7.21 9.11 1.45
C PRO A 94 8.10 9.10 0.20
N GLY A 95 7.48 9.42 -0.93
CA GLY A 95 8.20 9.63 -2.18
C GLY A 95 9.08 10.88 -2.13
N ILE A 96 10.03 10.96 -3.05
CA ILE A 96 10.84 12.15 -3.27
C ILE A 96 10.52 12.69 -4.66
N PHE A 97 10.26 13.99 -4.74
CA PHE A 97 10.01 14.68 -5.99
C PHE A 97 11.03 15.82 -6.17
N PHE A 98 11.71 15.82 -7.32
CA PHE A 98 12.63 16.89 -7.72
C PHE A 98 12.18 17.50 -9.04
N SER A 99 12.26 18.81 -9.13
CA SER A 99 11.99 19.54 -10.36
C SER A 99 13.06 20.63 -10.54
N ASP A 100 13.47 20.89 -11.78
CA ASP A 100 14.31 22.03 -12.18
C ASP A 100 13.49 23.31 -12.28
N ARG A 101 12.17 23.21 -12.12
CA ARG A 101 11.22 24.32 -12.22
C ARG A 101 10.42 24.48 -10.94
N LYS A 102 9.88 25.67 -10.73
CA LYS A 102 9.04 25.95 -9.59
C LYS A 102 7.70 25.22 -9.72
N VAL A 103 7.31 24.53 -8.67
CA VAL A 103 6.02 23.84 -8.55
C VAL A 103 5.04 24.73 -7.80
N GLY A 104 3.84 24.90 -8.35
CA GLY A 104 2.82 25.82 -7.81
C GLY A 104 1.97 25.21 -6.69
N VAL A 105 2.00 23.89 -6.52
CA VAL A 105 1.20 23.18 -5.51
C VAL A 105 2.07 22.57 -4.41
N THR A 106 1.50 22.47 -3.22
CA THR A 106 2.08 21.75 -2.08
C THR A 106 1.62 20.30 -2.09
N ASP A 107 2.42 19.41 -1.49
CA ASP A 107 2.13 18.00 -1.32
C ASP A 107 1.75 17.27 -2.64
N PRO A 108 2.69 17.18 -3.61
CA PRO A 108 2.46 16.50 -4.86
C PRO A 108 2.38 14.99 -4.65
N GLY A 109 1.41 14.34 -5.30
CA GLY A 109 1.27 12.89 -5.35
C GLY A 109 1.77 12.28 -6.66
N LEU A 110 2.06 10.99 -6.66
CA LEU A 110 2.45 10.28 -7.89
C LEU A 110 1.37 10.38 -8.99
N ILE A 111 0.09 10.42 -8.61
CA ILE A 111 -1.04 10.56 -9.53
C ILE A 111 -1.05 11.91 -10.27
N ASP A 112 -0.36 12.91 -9.75
CA ASP A 112 -0.30 14.27 -10.33
C ASP A 112 0.73 14.37 -11.47
N ILE A 113 1.63 13.40 -11.60
CA ILE A 113 2.70 13.43 -12.61
C ILE A 113 2.14 13.37 -14.04
N ALA A 114 1.23 12.44 -14.31
CA ALA A 114 0.67 12.28 -15.64
C ALA A 114 -0.15 13.51 -16.09
N PRO A 115 -1.07 14.07 -15.29
CA PRO A 115 -1.76 15.33 -15.62
C PRO A 115 -0.79 16.50 -15.86
N THR A 116 0.26 16.61 -15.05
CA THR A 116 1.27 17.66 -15.18
C THR A 116 2.02 17.55 -16.51
N LEU A 117 2.46 16.34 -16.89
CA LEU A 117 3.14 16.14 -18.17
C LEU A 117 2.22 16.46 -19.34
N LEU A 118 0.96 16.03 -19.31
CA LEU A 118 0.00 16.37 -20.36
C LEU A 118 -0.17 17.89 -20.49
N SER A 119 -0.29 18.60 -19.37
CA SER A 119 -0.40 20.06 -19.33
C SER A 119 0.84 20.74 -19.93
N LEU A 120 2.05 20.30 -19.61
CA LEU A 120 3.30 20.82 -20.16
C LEU A 120 3.41 20.68 -21.68
N PHE A 121 2.79 19.64 -22.24
CA PHE A 121 2.74 19.41 -23.69
C PHE A 121 1.47 19.98 -24.36
N GLY A 122 0.63 20.71 -23.62
CA GLY A 122 -0.62 21.27 -24.16
C GLY A 122 -1.67 20.21 -24.50
N VAL A 123 -1.57 19.02 -23.94
CA VAL A 123 -2.51 17.93 -24.17
C VAL A 123 -3.61 17.97 -23.10
N PRO A 124 -4.90 17.98 -23.50
CA PRO A 124 -6.00 17.96 -22.54
C PRO A 124 -5.97 16.72 -21.65
N LYS A 125 -6.19 16.90 -20.34
CA LYS A 125 -6.31 15.81 -19.39
C LYS A 125 -7.57 14.98 -19.67
N PRO A 126 -7.47 13.66 -19.91
CA PRO A 126 -8.63 12.79 -20.03
C PRO A 126 -9.43 12.72 -18.71
N SER A 127 -10.75 12.56 -18.83
CA SER A 127 -11.65 12.55 -17.65
C SER A 127 -11.42 11.39 -16.67
N PHE A 128 -10.80 10.31 -17.12
CA PHE A 128 -10.47 9.16 -16.26
C PHE A 128 -9.19 9.35 -15.42
N LEU A 129 -8.38 10.37 -15.71
CA LEU A 129 -7.22 10.69 -14.87
C LEU A 129 -7.67 11.49 -13.64
N GLU A 130 -7.35 10.99 -12.46
CA GLU A 130 -7.71 11.62 -11.21
C GLU A 130 -6.78 12.79 -10.91
N GLY A 131 -5.55 12.67 -10.70
CA GLY A 131 -4.59 13.68 -10.29
C GLY A 131 -4.80 15.11 -10.86
N ARG A 132 -4.09 16.06 -10.33
CA ARG A 132 -4.10 17.49 -10.70
C ARG A 132 -2.80 17.89 -11.40
N ASP A 133 -2.84 18.99 -12.15
CA ASP A 133 -1.64 19.65 -12.66
C ASP A 133 -0.86 20.29 -11.47
N LEU A 134 0.43 20.06 -11.42
CA LEU A 134 1.34 20.63 -10.41
C LEU A 134 1.69 22.10 -10.68
N GLU A 135 1.13 22.71 -11.72
CA GLU A 135 1.37 24.11 -12.12
C GLU A 135 2.86 24.45 -12.23
N VAL A 136 3.59 23.62 -12.94
CA VAL A 136 5.04 23.82 -13.15
C VAL A 136 5.27 25.07 -14.01
N LYS A 137 5.96 26.06 -13.43
CA LYS A 137 6.27 27.35 -14.08
C LYS A 137 7.74 27.40 -14.50
N GLY A 138 7.97 27.82 -15.72
CA GLY A 138 9.31 28.04 -16.26
C GLY A 138 9.98 29.30 -15.74
#